data_3c1293e69ced87c8dd4baba2b3a76353
#
_entry.id   3c1293e69ced87c8dd4baba2b3a76353
#
_cell.length_a   1.000
_cell.length_b   1.000
_cell.length_c   1.000
_cell.angle_alpha   90.00
_cell.angle_beta   90.00
_cell.angle_gamma   90.00
#
_symmetry.space_group_name_H-M   'P 1'
#
loop_
_entity.id
_entity.type
_entity.pdbx_description
1 polymer ?
#
loop_
_entity_poly.entity_id
_entity_poly.type
_entity_poly.pdbx_seq_one_letter_code
_entity_poly.pdbx_strand_id
1 'polypeptide(L)'
;MSALDPAVELVRGLWVTFKSMFEKPVTYQYPEQKREVRKRFRGRHELHRYENGLEKCIGCSLCAAACPSDAIFVEAAENTDEKRFSPGERYASTYEINMLRCIYCGYCEDACPTEAITLGDNYELSFYDRATAIYTKDMLLDPVPASAMLTPQKTETGVFTRSVPEMENPRD
;
A
#
# COMPACT_ATOMS: atom_id res chain seq x y z
N MET A 1 -5.67 -50.51 -35.75
CA MET A 1 -5.12 -49.16 -35.57
C MET A 1 -3.73 -49.16 -36.20
N SER A 2 -3.58 -48.41 -37.29
CA SER A 2 -2.30 -48.44 -38.05
C SER A 2 -1.23 -47.65 -37.29
N ALA A 3 0.06 -48.04 -37.43
CA ALA A 3 1.21 -47.34 -36.78
C ALA A 3 1.37 -45.90 -37.27
N LEU A 4 0.63 -45.46 -38.25
CA LEU A 4 0.58 -44.11 -38.81
C LEU A 4 -0.23 -43.13 -37.93
N ASP A 5 -1.18 -43.64 -37.14
CA ASP A 5 -2.07 -42.83 -36.31
C ASP A 5 -1.30 -41.99 -35.26
N PRO A 6 -0.37 -42.57 -34.47
CA PRO A 6 0.38 -41.78 -33.47
C PRO A 6 1.36 -40.77 -34.10
N ALA A 7 1.92 -41.08 -35.26
CA ALA A 7 2.79 -40.15 -35.98
C ALA A 7 2.03 -38.95 -36.55
N VAL A 8 0.84 -39.18 -37.08
CA VAL A 8 -0.05 -38.14 -37.59
C VAL A 8 -0.50 -37.21 -36.45
N GLU A 9 -0.85 -37.75 -35.28
CA GLU A 9 -1.24 -36.94 -34.11
C GLU A 9 -0.06 -36.12 -33.57
N LEU A 10 1.16 -36.66 -33.59
CA LEU A 10 2.36 -35.92 -33.24
C LEU A 10 2.59 -34.70 -34.16
N VAL A 11 2.50 -34.94 -35.49
CA VAL A 11 2.63 -33.87 -36.49
C VAL A 11 1.54 -32.81 -36.30
N ARG A 12 0.30 -33.25 -36.04
CA ARG A 12 -0.82 -32.36 -35.76
C ARG A 12 -0.61 -31.51 -34.52
N GLY A 13 -0.07 -32.07 -33.46
CA GLY A 13 0.32 -31.32 -32.24
C GLY A 13 1.39 -30.28 -32.51
N LEU A 14 2.45 -30.67 -33.23
CA LEU A 14 3.53 -29.72 -33.65
C LEU A 14 2.99 -28.60 -34.56
N TRP A 15 2.03 -28.92 -35.44
CA TRP A 15 1.41 -27.90 -36.29
C TRP A 15 0.64 -26.85 -35.50
N VAL A 16 -0.05 -27.23 -34.42
CA VAL A 16 -0.78 -26.30 -33.55
C VAL A 16 0.21 -25.31 -32.90
N THR A 17 1.29 -25.79 -32.32
CA THR A 17 2.31 -24.92 -31.70
C THR A 17 3.03 -24.04 -32.73
N PHE A 18 3.32 -24.59 -33.91
CA PHE A 18 3.92 -23.84 -35.01
C PHE A 18 3.02 -22.68 -35.48
N LYS A 19 1.72 -22.92 -35.59
CA LYS A 19 0.75 -21.89 -35.94
C LYS A 19 0.72 -20.75 -34.90
N SER A 20 0.81 -21.07 -33.61
CA SER A 20 0.80 -20.07 -32.53
C SER A 20 1.98 -19.11 -32.59
N MET A 21 3.10 -19.47 -33.22
CA MET A 21 4.24 -18.58 -33.41
C MET A 21 3.93 -17.37 -34.31
N PHE A 22 2.93 -17.51 -35.20
CA PHE A 22 2.53 -16.43 -36.12
C PHE A 22 1.32 -15.64 -35.65
N GLU A 23 0.78 -15.97 -34.46
CA GLU A 23 -0.31 -15.21 -33.87
C GLU A 23 0.21 -13.89 -33.30
N LYS A 24 -0.62 -12.85 -33.34
CA LYS A 24 -0.26 -11.55 -32.79
C LYS A 24 -0.05 -11.67 -31.29
N PRO A 25 1.11 -11.25 -30.73
CA PRO A 25 1.37 -11.29 -29.30
C PRO A 25 0.41 -10.38 -28.53
N VAL A 26 -0.08 -10.88 -27.39
CA VAL A 26 -1.02 -10.19 -26.48
C VAL A 26 -0.26 -9.55 -25.30
N THR A 27 1.00 -9.23 -25.50
CA THR A 27 1.87 -8.67 -24.48
C THR A 27 1.85 -7.14 -24.48
N TYR A 28 1.97 -6.55 -23.30
CA TYR A 28 2.23 -5.12 -23.16
C TYR A 28 3.73 -4.86 -23.31
N GLN A 29 4.09 -3.79 -24.00
CA GLN A 29 5.48 -3.39 -24.19
C GLN A 29 5.94 -2.59 -22.96
N TYR A 30 6.19 -3.27 -21.86
CA TYR A 30 6.77 -2.65 -20.67
C TYR A 30 8.25 -2.32 -20.92
N PRO A 31 8.79 -1.15 -20.49
CA PRO A 31 8.14 -0.13 -19.66
C PRO A 31 7.36 0.96 -20.40
N GLU A 32 7.40 0.98 -21.77
CA GLU A 32 6.78 2.03 -22.59
C GLU A 32 5.25 2.03 -22.46
N GLN A 33 4.68 0.84 -22.35
CA GLN A 33 3.26 0.65 -22.13
C GLN A 33 3.01 -0.07 -20.80
N LYS A 34 2.57 0.68 -19.80
CA LYS A 34 2.15 0.10 -18.51
C LYS A 34 0.71 -0.37 -18.59
N ARG A 35 0.45 -1.50 -17.93
CA ARG A 35 -0.91 -2.00 -17.79
C ARG A 35 -1.70 -1.11 -16.84
N GLU A 36 -2.91 -0.75 -17.21
CA GLU A 36 -3.84 -0.06 -16.30
C GLU A 36 -4.14 -0.92 -15.07
N VAL A 37 -4.01 -0.29 -13.90
CA VAL A 37 -4.25 -0.94 -12.63
C VAL A 37 -5.77 -1.09 -12.42
N ARG A 38 -6.19 -2.25 -11.94
CA ARG A 38 -7.61 -2.51 -11.68
C ARG A 38 -8.05 -1.77 -10.41
N LYS A 39 -9.31 -1.39 -10.35
CA LYS A 39 -9.94 -0.90 -9.12
C LYS A 39 -9.70 -1.89 -7.98
N ARG A 40 -9.45 -1.41 -6.77
CA ARG A 40 -9.09 -2.20 -5.57
C ARG A 40 -7.81 -3.03 -5.75
N PHE A 41 -6.86 -2.52 -6.52
CA PHE A 41 -5.54 -3.11 -6.58
C PHE A 41 -4.84 -2.93 -5.22
N ARG A 42 -4.10 -3.94 -4.80
CA ARG A 42 -3.35 -3.95 -3.56
C ARG A 42 -1.86 -3.84 -3.87
N GLY A 43 -1.40 -2.62 -4.09
CA GLY A 43 0.01 -2.31 -4.33
C GLY A 43 0.75 -1.89 -3.06
N ARG A 44 1.69 -0.95 -3.21
CA ARG A 44 2.50 -0.45 -2.11
C ARG A 44 1.64 0.24 -1.05
N HIS A 45 1.98 0.04 0.21
CA HIS A 45 1.36 0.73 1.33
C HIS A 45 1.71 2.22 1.32
N GLU A 46 0.72 3.04 1.68
CA GLU A 46 0.82 4.49 1.80
C GLU A 46 0.20 4.91 3.13
N LEU A 47 0.89 5.79 3.85
CA LEU A 47 0.39 6.40 5.09
C LEU A 47 -0.05 7.82 4.81
N HIS A 48 -1.29 8.12 5.17
CA HIS A 48 -1.92 9.39 4.84
C HIS A 48 -1.79 10.44 5.93
N ARG A 49 -1.81 11.70 5.48
CA ARG A 49 -1.94 12.87 6.33
C ARG A 49 -3.30 13.53 6.15
N TYR A 50 -3.69 14.31 7.12
CA TYR A 50 -4.78 15.27 6.98
C TYR A 50 -4.32 16.50 6.21
N GLU A 51 -5.26 17.30 5.71
CA GLU A 51 -4.96 18.56 5.02
C GLU A 51 -4.18 19.57 5.87
N ASN A 52 -4.32 19.49 7.19
CA ASN A 52 -3.55 20.29 8.15
C ASN A 52 -2.11 19.78 8.37
N GLY A 53 -1.68 18.74 7.65
CA GLY A 53 -0.35 18.15 7.72
C GLY A 53 -0.14 17.15 8.85
N LEU A 54 -1.09 16.98 9.76
CA LEU A 54 -1.00 15.97 10.81
C LEU A 54 -1.14 14.56 10.23
N GLU A 55 -0.45 13.61 10.84
CA GLU A 55 -0.54 12.20 10.46
C GLU A 55 -1.89 11.62 10.88
N LYS A 56 -2.54 10.85 10.02
CA LYS A 56 -3.76 10.11 10.38
C LYS A 56 -3.48 8.98 11.37
N CYS A 57 -2.26 8.45 11.35
CA CYS A 57 -1.86 7.33 12.19
C CYS A 57 -1.72 7.77 13.66
N ILE A 58 -2.46 7.09 14.54
CA ILE A 58 -2.44 7.31 16.00
C ILE A 58 -1.64 6.24 16.75
N GLY A 59 -0.92 5.37 16.05
CA GLY A 59 -0.12 4.32 16.68
C GLY A 59 -0.90 3.27 17.45
N CYS A 60 -2.12 2.91 17.03
CA CYS A 60 -2.98 1.96 17.75
C CYS A 60 -2.57 0.50 17.60
N SER A 61 -1.64 0.19 16.69
CA SER A 61 -1.09 -1.15 16.38
C SER A 61 -2.11 -2.18 15.88
N LEU A 62 -3.35 -1.79 15.56
CA LEU A 62 -4.37 -2.73 15.05
C LEU A 62 -3.98 -3.32 13.69
N CYS A 63 -3.30 -2.55 12.83
CA CYS A 63 -2.77 -3.03 11.56
C CYS A 63 -1.70 -4.13 11.75
N ALA A 64 -0.86 -4.01 12.78
CA ALA A 64 0.12 -5.03 13.12
C ALA A 64 -0.57 -6.30 13.66
N ALA A 65 -1.56 -6.15 14.55
CA ALA A 65 -2.34 -7.26 15.09
C ALA A 65 -3.15 -8.01 14.03
N ALA A 66 -3.64 -7.31 13.00
CA ALA A 66 -4.39 -7.91 11.89
C ALA A 66 -3.49 -8.55 10.81
N CYS A 67 -2.17 -8.34 10.87
CA CYS A 67 -1.25 -8.82 9.86
C CYS A 67 -0.97 -10.32 10.01
N PRO A 68 -1.38 -11.19 9.05
CA PRO A 68 -1.17 -12.63 9.18
C PRO A 68 0.30 -13.07 9.00
N SER A 69 1.14 -12.18 8.47
CA SER A 69 2.56 -12.46 8.19
C SER A 69 3.54 -11.73 9.10
N ASP A 70 3.05 -11.07 10.17
CA ASP A 70 3.86 -10.26 11.08
C ASP A 70 4.83 -9.31 10.35
N ALA A 71 4.32 -8.67 9.28
CA ALA A 71 5.13 -7.79 8.45
C ALA A 71 5.21 -6.36 8.97
N ILE A 72 4.33 -5.96 9.91
CA ILE A 72 4.18 -4.59 10.37
C ILE A 72 4.65 -4.46 11.81
N PHE A 73 5.51 -3.51 12.06
CA PHE A 73 5.98 -3.12 13.39
C PHE A 73 5.57 -1.68 13.69
N VAL A 74 4.96 -1.45 14.86
CA VAL A 74 4.48 -0.14 15.27
C VAL A 74 4.81 0.11 16.72
N GLU A 75 5.53 1.21 16.99
CA GLU A 75 5.68 1.75 18.33
C GLU A 75 4.95 3.08 18.44
N ALA A 76 4.18 3.23 19.49
CA ALA A 76 3.47 4.46 19.79
C ALA A 76 4.24 5.33 20.78
N ALA A 77 4.16 6.64 20.59
CA ALA A 77 4.61 7.63 21.58
C ALA A 77 3.49 8.64 21.84
N GLU A 78 3.57 9.34 22.97
CA GLU A 78 2.61 10.36 23.35
C GLU A 78 2.89 11.67 22.62
N ASN A 79 1.85 12.34 22.16
CA ASN A 79 1.94 13.70 21.68
C ASN A 79 2.15 14.65 22.85
N THR A 80 3.07 15.59 22.69
CA THR A 80 3.25 16.68 23.66
C THR A 80 2.55 17.94 23.16
N ASP A 81 2.21 18.84 24.08
CA ASP A 81 1.61 20.13 23.71
C ASP A 81 2.51 20.99 22.83
N GLU A 82 3.82 20.83 22.97
CA GLU A 82 4.82 21.57 22.18
C GLU A 82 5.06 20.98 20.79
N LYS A 83 4.90 19.64 20.67
CA LYS A 83 5.18 18.92 19.43
C LYS A 83 4.13 17.85 19.19
N ARG A 84 3.25 18.12 18.25
CA ARG A 84 2.12 17.25 17.92
C ARG A 84 2.22 16.72 16.48
N PHE A 85 2.14 15.42 16.35
CA PHE A 85 2.24 14.72 15.07
C PHE A 85 0.89 14.22 14.55
N SER A 86 -0.02 13.86 15.46
CA SER A 86 -1.34 13.35 15.13
C SER A 86 -2.43 14.10 15.90
N PRO A 87 -3.70 14.05 15.49
CA PRO A 87 -4.80 14.68 16.24
C PRO A 87 -5.14 13.98 17.56
N GLY A 88 -4.69 12.72 17.75
CA GLY A 88 -4.90 11.96 18.96
C GLY A 88 -3.89 12.28 20.07
N GLU A 89 -4.01 11.58 21.20
CA GLU A 89 -3.06 11.66 22.30
C GLU A 89 -1.73 10.96 21.99
N ARG A 90 -1.74 10.03 21.03
CA ARG A 90 -0.59 9.23 20.63
C ARG A 90 -0.38 9.31 19.12
N TYR A 91 0.84 9.05 18.70
CA TYR A 91 1.23 8.89 17.30
C TYR A 91 2.17 7.69 17.15
N ALA A 92 2.37 7.22 15.94
CA ALA A 92 3.39 6.20 15.68
C ALA A 92 4.77 6.86 15.65
N SER A 93 5.60 6.61 16.66
CA SER A 93 7.01 7.04 16.69
C SER A 93 7.83 6.24 15.69
N THR A 94 7.63 4.92 15.71
CA THR A 94 8.22 4.00 14.74
C THR A 94 7.10 3.27 14.00
N TYR A 95 7.20 3.23 12.69
CA TYR A 95 6.31 2.45 11.84
C TYR A 95 7.14 1.81 10.73
N GLU A 96 7.14 0.51 10.69
CA GLU A 96 7.93 -0.24 9.72
C GLU A 96 7.11 -1.35 9.08
N ILE A 97 7.27 -1.53 7.78
CA ILE A 97 6.70 -2.66 7.04
C ILE A 97 7.83 -3.43 6.36
N ASN A 98 7.93 -4.72 6.67
CA ASN A 98 8.82 -5.61 5.95
C ASN A 98 8.13 -6.10 4.66
N MET A 99 8.49 -5.48 3.54
CA MET A 99 7.89 -5.75 2.23
C MET A 99 8.17 -7.17 1.71
N LEU A 100 9.22 -7.83 2.20
CA LEU A 100 9.51 -9.24 1.86
C LEU A 100 8.63 -10.23 2.61
N ARG A 101 8.07 -9.83 3.78
CA ARG A 101 7.11 -10.64 4.53
C ARG A 101 5.68 -10.35 4.12
N CYS A 102 5.42 -9.14 3.67
CA CYS A 102 4.09 -8.70 3.31
C CYS A 102 3.52 -9.52 2.15
N ILE A 103 2.28 -10.00 2.31
CA ILE A 103 1.54 -10.75 1.28
C ILE A 103 0.48 -9.90 0.56
N TYR A 104 0.46 -8.61 0.82
CA TYR A 104 -0.47 -7.64 0.21
C TYR A 104 -1.96 -8.02 0.35
N CYS A 105 -2.34 -8.61 1.49
CA CYS A 105 -3.71 -9.07 1.74
C CYS A 105 -4.72 -7.95 1.99
N GLY A 106 -4.28 -6.76 2.43
CA GLY A 106 -5.12 -5.59 2.69
C GLY A 106 -5.74 -5.54 4.09
N TYR A 107 -5.55 -6.55 4.96
CA TYR A 107 -6.14 -6.56 6.30
C TYR A 107 -5.68 -5.40 7.19
N CYS A 108 -4.49 -4.86 6.96
CA CYS A 108 -4.00 -3.67 7.65
C CYS A 108 -4.83 -2.41 7.30
N GLU A 109 -5.28 -2.30 6.06
CA GLU A 109 -6.19 -1.25 5.60
C GLU A 109 -7.57 -1.41 6.24
N ASP A 110 -8.15 -2.62 6.17
CA ASP A 110 -9.46 -2.91 6.73
C ASP A 110 -9.51 -2.74 8.27
N ALA A 111 -8.39 -3.01 8.96
CA ALA A 111 -8.29 -2.89 10.42
C ALA A 111 -8.01 -1.46 10.91
N CYS A 112 -7.72 -0.53 10.04
CA CYS A 112 -7.32 0.83 10.43
C CYS A 112 -8.54 1.70 10.76
N PRO A 113 -8.74 2.13 12.02
CA PRO A 113 -9.91 2.92 12.39
C PRO A 113 -9.87 4.37 11.91
N THR A 114 -8.70 4.86 11.50
CA THR A 114 -8.48 6.24 11.05
C THR A 114 -8.21 6.33 9.56
N GLU A 115 -8.32 5.21 8.83
CA GLU A 115 -7.97 5.14 7.41
C GLU A 115 -6.59 5.76 7.11
N ALA A 116 -5.65 5.51 8.03
CA ALA A 116 -4.31 6.07 7.93
C ALA A 116 -3.43 5.30 6.95
N ILE A 117 -3.69 4.01 6.76
CA ILE A 117 -2.95 3.16 5.84
C ILE A 117 -3.88 2.65 4.75
N THR A 118 -3.43 2.77 3.51
CA THR A 118 -4.08 2.19 2.34
C THR A 118 -3.07 1.47 1.46
N LEU A 119 -3.57 0.66 0.54
CA LEU A 119 -2.76 0.05 -0.50
C LEU A 119 -2.96 0.81 -1.81
N GLY A 120 -1.93 1.52 -2.25
CA GLY A 120 -1.95 2.30 -3.48
C GLY A 120 -1.80 1.46 -4.75
N ASP A 121 -1.68 2.15 -5.88
CA ASP A 121 -1.59 1.53 -7.20
C ASP A 121 -0.16 1.17 -7.63
N ASN A 122 0.84 1.53 -6.80
CA ASN A 122 2.23 1.28 -7.13
C ASN A 122 2.58 -0.20 -6.95
N TYR A 123 2.98 -0.86 -8.04
CA TYR A 123 3.41 -2.26 -8.07
C TYR A 123 4.91 -2.42 -8.44
N GLU A 124 5.59 -1.31 -8.76
CA GLU A 124 7.00 -1.34 -9.14
C GLU A 124 7.89 -1.36 -7.89
N LEU A 125 7.98 -2.52 -7.28
CA LEU A 125 8.75 -2.75 -6.06
C LEU A 125 9.88 -3.72 -6.36
N SER A 126 11.12 -3.24 -6.26
CA SER A 126 12.32 -4.06 -6.41
C SER A 126 13.35 -3.68 -5.35
N PHE A 127 14.03 -4.68 -4.81
CA PHE A 127 15.00 -4.51 -3.73
C PHE A 127 16.27 -5.27 -4.07
N TYR A 128 17.42 -4.67 -3.81
CA TYR A 128 18.71 -5.35 -3.92
C TYR A 128 19.07 -6.08 -2.61
N ASP A 129 18.68 -5.48 -1.46
CA ASP A 129 19.02 -5.96 -0.14
C ASP A 129 17.79 -6.10 0.74
N ARG A 130 17.88 -6.97 1.76
CA ARG A 130 16.81 -7.13 2.75
C ARG A 130 16.55 -5.86 3.57
N ALA A 131 17.58 -5.09 3.84
CA ALA A 131 17.46 -3.84 4.59
C ALA A 131 16.64 -2.80 3.84
N THR A 132 16.82 -2.70 2.53
CA THR A 132 16.06 -1.77 1.68
C THR A 132 14.59 -2.17 1.50
N ALA A 133 14.25 -3.40 1.81
CA ALA A 133 12.89 -3.90 1.78
C ALA A 133 12.09 -3.61 3.08
N ILE A 134 12.72 -3.02 4.09
CA ILE A 134 12.03 -2.52 5.28
C ILE A 134 11.67 -1.06 5.02
N TYR A 135 10.38 -0.81 4.83
CA TYR A 135 9.87 0.52 4.61
C TYR A 135 9.58 1.18 5.95
N THR A 136 10.29 2.25 6.21
CA THR A 136 10.11 3.09 7.40
C THR A 136 8.93 4.05 7.22
N LYS A 137 8.48 4.64 8.31
CA LYS A 137 7.39 5.61 8.34
C LYS A 137 7.58 6.73 7.31
N ASP A 138 8.79 7.29 7.21
CA ASP A 138 9.09 8.40 6.30
C ASP A 138 8.96 8.03 4.81
N MET A 139 9.22 6.76 4.48
CA MET A 139 9.07 6.25 3.12
C MET A 139 7.62 5.95 2.74
N LEU A 140 6.77 5.72 3.75
CA LEU A 140 5.37 5.35 3.57
C LEU A 140 4.45 6.58 3.63
N LEU A 141 4.87 7.62 4.35
CA LEU A 141 4.05 8.76 4.68
C LEU A 141 3.92 9.72 3.49
N ASP A 142 2.72 10.17 3.23
CA ASP A 142 2.45 11.18 2.21
C ASP A 142 3.27 12.46 2.46
N PRO A 143 3.70 13.14 1.40
CA PRO A 143 4.39 14.42 1.53
C PRO A 143 3.48 15.43 2.24
N VAL A 144 4.08 16.30 3.05
CA VAL A 144 3.34 17.36 3.75
C VAL A 144 2.74 18.31 2.71
N PRO A 145 1.41 18.54 2.71
CA PRO A 145 0.79 19.46 1.77
C PRO A 145 1.35 20.88 1.99
N ALA A 146 1.60 21.60 0.91
CA ALA A 146 2.19 22.94 0.94
C ALA A 146 1.37 23.97 1.75
N SER A 147 0.07 23.70 1.93
CA SER A 147 -0.87 24.52 2.71
C SER A 147 -0.94 24.13 4.20
N ALA A 148 -0.21 23.11 4.62
CA ALA A 148 -0.36 22.56 5.96
C ALA A 148 0.25 23.47 7.03
N MET A 149 -0.54 23.82 8.02
CA MET A 149 -0.04 24.37 9.29
C MET A 149 0.47 23.20 10.16
N LEU A 150 1.76 23.02 10.24
CA LEU A 150 2.40 21.99 11.07
C LEU A 150 2.33 22.29 12.58
N THR A 151 1.79 23.43 12.98
CA THR A 151 1.65 23.81 14.39
C THR A 151 0.32 23.29 14.95
N PRO A 152 0.33 22.63 16.11
CA PRO A 152 -0.89 22.18 16.76
C PRO A 152 -1.74 23.38 17.15
N GLN A 153 -2.98 23.41 16.66
CA GLN A 153 -3.94 24.39 17.14
C GLN A 153 -4.55 23.90 18.47
N LYS A 154 -4.19 24.57 19.54
CA LYS A 154 -4.84 24.37 20.85
C LYS A 154 -6.14 25.16 20.82
N THR A 155 -7.27 24.50 20.99
CA THR A 155 -8.53 25.20 21.24
C THR A 155 -8.50 25.80 22.64
N GLU A 156 -9.13 26.95 22.84
CA GLU A 156 -9.16 27.66 24.14
C GLU A 156 -9.68 26.80 25.30
N THR A 157 -10.38 25.72 25.01
CA THR A 157 -10.93 24.80 26.02
C THR A 157 -10.00 23.63 26.37
N GLY A 158 -8.82 23.52 25.74
CA GLY A 158 -7.91 22.37 25.96
C GLY A 158 -8.46 21.02 25.44
N VAL A 159 -9.68 21.00 24.93
CA VAL A 159 -10.28 19.83 24.32
C VAL A 159 -10.05 19.91 22.83
N PHE A 160 -9.41 18.87 22.26
CA PHE A 160 -9.26 18.75 20.82
C PHE A 160 -10.62 18.41 20.22
N THR A 161 -11.32 19.43 19.73
CA THR A 161 -12.49 19.19 18.91
C THR A 161 -12.04 18.62 17.57
N ARG A 162 -12.62 17.49 17.20
CA ARG A 162 -12.53 16.91 15.87
C ARG A 162 -13.17 17.85 14.84
N SER A 163 -12.47 18.86 14.43
CA SER A 163 -12.85 19.62 13.23
C SER A 163 -12.04 19.11 12.04
N VAL A 164 -12.05 17.81 11.83
CA VAL A 164 -11.66 17.23 10.55
C VAL A 164 -12.93 17.24 9.72
N PRO A 165 -12.99 17.95 8.59
CA PRO A 165 -14.10 17.78 7.68
C PRO A 165 -14.20 16.30 7.30
N GLU A 166 -15.40 15.74 7.34
CA GLU A 166 -15.68 14.42 6.80
C GLU A 166 -15.25 14.45 5.33
N MET A 167 -14.11 13.82 5.04
CA MET A 167 -13.68 13.64 3.67
C MET A 167 -14.50 12.50 3.09
N GLU A 168 -15.26 12.77 2.04
CA GLU A 168 -15.88 11.75 1.21
C GLU A 168 -14.81 10.73 0.82
N ASN A 169 -15.06 9.48 1.12
CA ASN A 169 -14.18 8.40 0.75
C ASN A 169 -14.16 8.31 -0.79
N PRO A 170 -13.02 8.54 -1.45
CA PRO A 170 -12.96 8.52 -2.92
C PRO A 170 -13.26 7.13 -3.53
N ARG A 171 -13.70 6.18 -2.72
CA ARG A 171 -14.02 4.80 -3.10
C ARG A 171 -15.52 4.47 -3.13
N ASP A 172 -16.41 5.43 -2.84
CA ASP A 172 -17.85 5.24 -2.99
C ASP A 172 -18.34 5.57 -4.41
#